data_5e60d86fb6e614a34f929ec35c7f352b
#
_entry.id   5e60d86fb6e614a34f929ec35c7f352b
#
_cell.length_a   1.000
_cell.length_b   1.000
_cell.length_c   1.000
_cell.angle_alpha   90.00
_cell.angle_beta   90.00
_cell.angle_gamma   90.00
#
_symmetry.space_group_name_H-M   'P 1'
#
loop_
_entity.id
_entity.type
_entity.pdbx_description
1 polymer ?
#
loop_
_entity_poly.entity_id
_entity_poly.type
_entity_poly.pdbx_seq_one_letter_code
_entity_poly.pdbx_strand_id
1 'polypeptide(L)'
;MTFVSVHAAARSARRWLRWLVAVASIAPTLQAGAQAPPGHIAPVVLLGSLLDEVERANPRLEAARSLARAARARIPGVTRPPDPQLQFGWMNYSLPSLRPMETLGMTQLQLMQMVPVAGKLRLAGVVETAKADAATTRIADATLDLRARAAMAFYDLYVVNGSLRVATETRRLLQDIAAITDRMYQVGEGRQADVLRASVELARMQEEIIRMLAMRTAMEARLNALRVQPSEAPVGVPQLPIFPAVPTTLDSLSRLAVGNRPILRAGAQDVDAAEATARLAQREIWPDVVVGVQYGQQRGAAGPDRMGSLMVGASLPIFANSRQLQMREEANAMRAMAAADLAAMREETRGAVAEAYANLQRSRRLAELYRGTVLPQAEATVASSRAAYRAGTVPFMTLLDAQMSLNRYRQDLFALEADEGKAWAELEQLTGRELFDAHTAQPARPAGEPPK
;
A
#
# COMPACT_ATOMS: atom_id res chain seq x y z
N MET A 1 45.77 -22.65 -32.03
CA MET A 1 45.91 -23.84 -32.89
C MET A 1 44.62 -24.60 -32.76
N THR A 2 43.85 -24.40 -33.78
CA THR A 2 43.25 -25.38 -34.71
C THR A 2 42.10 -26.17 -34.14
N PHE A 3 40.87 -25.87 -34.54
CA PHE A 3 40.07 -26.47 -35.64
C PHE A 3 39.53 -27.84 -35.21
N VAL A 4 38.29 -28.27 -35.36
CA VAL A 4 37.40 -28.34 -36.52
C VAL A 4 36.06 -28.94 -35.99
N SER A 5 34.91 -28.42 -36.22
CA SER A 5 33.89 -28.53 -37.25
C SER A 5 32.93 -29.73 -37.09
N VAL A 6 31.62 -29.39 -37.07
CA VAL A 6 30.63 -29.51 -38.17
C VAL A 6 30.15 -30.95 -38.44
N HIS A 7 28.84 -31.15 -38.35
CA HIS A 7 27.91 -31.74 -39.35
C HIS A 7 26.55 -31.93 -38.70
N ALA A 8 25.53 -31.24 -39.10
CA ALA A 8 24.65 -31.38 -40.25
C ALA A 8 23.61 -32.46 -40.02
N ALA A 9 22.37 -32.30 -40.20
CA ALA A 9 21.54 -32.06 -41.39
C ALA A 9 20.08 -31.93 -40.94
N ALA A 10 19.34 -30.93 -41.31
CA ALA A 10 18.48 -30.86 -42.50
C ALA A 10 17.40 -31.95 -42.62
N ARG A 11 16.15 -31.51 -42.46
CA ARG A 11 14.88 -31.86 -43.18
C ARG A 11 13.75 -31.25 -42.39
N SER A 12 12.98 -30.27 -42.85
CA SER A 12 12.08 -30.33 -44.01
C SER A 12 11.58 -28.92 -44.35
N ALA A 13 11.98 -28.46 -45.47
CA ALA A 13 11.27 -27.45 -46.26
C ALA A 13 10.06 -28.14 -46.88
N ARG A 14 8.88 -27.55 -46.71
CA ARG A 14 7.72 -27.59 -47.63
C ARG A 14 6.46 -27.21 -46.87
N ARG A 15 6.12 -25.92 -46.98
CA ARG A 15 4.74 -25.42 -47.02
C ARG A 15 4.73 -23.89 -47.17
N TRP A 16 5.41 -23.41 -48.19
CA TRP A 16 5.15 -22.10 -48.78
C TRP A 16 4.44 -22.40 -50.08
N LEU A 17 3.23 -22.02 -50.24
CA LEU A 17 2.55 -21.51 -51.42
C LEU A 17 1.04 -21.69 -51.26
N ARG A 18 0.37 -20.61 -51.02
CA ARG A 18 -1.01 -20.29 -51.44
C ARG A 18 -1.57 -19.27 -50.48
N TRP A 19 -1.54 -18.05 -50.91
CA TRP A 19 -2.64 -17.10 -50.92
C TRP A 19 -2.17 -15.85 -51.63
N LEU A 20 -2.47 -15.82 -52.89
CA LEU A 20 -2.41 -14.63 -53.74
C LEU A 20 -3.79 -13.94 -53.69
N VAL A 21 -3.74 -12.60 -53.59
CA VAL A 21 -4.69 -11.64 -54.16
C VAL A 21 -6.08 -11.57 -53.51
N ALA A 22 -6.26 -10.55 -52.64
CA ALA A 22 -7.49 -9.77 -52.66
C ALA A 22 -7.12 -8.28 -52.51
N VAL A 23 -7.07 -7.60 -53.63
CA VAL A 23 -7.13 -6.16 -53.73
C VAL A 23 -8.55 -5.76 -53.35
N ALA A 24 -8.75 -5.14 -52.22
CA ALA A 24 -10.00 -4.51 -51.83
C ALA A 24 -9.78 -3.03 -51.59
N SER A 25 -10.47 -2.28 -52.37
CA SER A 25 -10.71 -0.86 -52.50
C SER A 25 -10.59 -0.06 -51.19
N ILE A 26 -9.68 0.90 -51.14
CA ILE A 26 -9.61 1.96 -50.11
C ILE A 26 -10.68 3.00 -50.52
N ALA A 27 -11.82 2.97 -49.82
CA ALA A 27 -12.71 4.12 -49.75
C ALA A 27 -12.25 5.02 -48.60
N PRO A 28 -12.14 6.34 -48.80
CA PRO A 28 -11.85 7.24 -47.69
C PRO A 28 -13.09 7.35 -46.80
N THR A 29 -13.06 6.73 -45.65
CA THR A 29 -14.03 7.02 -44.59
C THR A 29 -13.74 8.43 -44.09
N LEU A 30 -14.60 9.36 -44.41
CA LEU A 30 -14.73 10.62 -43.70
C LEU A 30 -14.84 10.32 -42.20
N GLN A 31 -13.81 10.69 -41.45
CA GLN A 31 -13.91 10.81 -40.00
C GLN A 31 -14.95 11.90 -39.69
N ALA A 32 -16.19 11.48 -39.51
CA ALA A 32 -17.17 12.28 -38.82
C ALA A 32 -16.59 12.54 -37.42
N GLY A 33 -16.19 13.79 -37.16
CA GLY A 33 -15.80 14.22 -35.82
C GLY A 33 -16.92 13.83 -34.87
N ALA A 34 -16.65 12.92 -33.97
CA ALA A 34 -17.53 12.60 -32.86
C ALA A 34 -17.64 13.86 -31.99
N GLN A 35 -18.65 14.67 -32.28
CA GLN A 35 -19.14 15.66 -31.32
C GLN A 35 -19.54 14.88 -30.07
N ALA A 36 -18.82 15.12 -28.98
CA ALA A 36 -19.22 14.62 -27.67
C ALA A 36 -20.67 15.02 -27.39
N PRO A 37 -21.55 14.11 -27.01
CA PRO A 37 -22.94 14.44 -26.71
C PRO A 37 -22.96 15.46 -25.56
N PRO A 38 -23.79 16.50 -25.65
CA PRO A 38 -23.95 17.47 -24.57
C PRO A 38 -24.62 16.77 -23.40
N GLY A 39 -23.97 16.75 -22.24
CA GLY A 39 -24.62 16.39 -20.97
C GLY A 39 -24.24 15.03 -20.38
N HIS A 40 -23.01 14.55 -20.50
CA HIS A 40 -22.53 13.53 -19.57
C HIS A 40 -22.29 14.18 -18.21
N ILE A 41 -23.28 14.04 -17.31
CA ILE A 41 -23.05 14.21 -15.87
C ILE A 41 -21.95 13.20 -15.56
N ALA A 42 -20.76 13.71 -15.19
CA ALA A 42 -19.65 12.84 -14.81
C ALA A 42 -20.16 11.88 -13.71
N PRO A 43 -19.89 10.57 -13.81
CA PRO A 43 -20.38 9.61 -12.84
C PRO A 43 -19.91 10.01 -11.45
N VAL A 44 -20.81 9.91 -10.48
CA VAL A 44 -20.47 10.13 -9.06
C VAL A 44 -19.67 8.93 -8.56
N VAL A 45 -18.60 9.19 -7.81
CA VAL A 45 -17.81 8.16 -7.14
C VAL A 45 -18.04 8.26 -5.64
N LEU A 46 -18.45 7.15 -5.04
CA LEU A 46 -18.59 6.99 -3.60
C LEU A 46 -17.30 6.36 -3.03
N LEU A 47 -16.92 6.79 -1.83
CA LEU A 47 -15.73 6.28 -1.17
C LEU A 47 -15.78 4.75 -1.00
N GLY A 48 -16.91 4.20 -0.53
CA GLY A 48 -17.06 2.76 -0.29
C GLY A 48 -16.85 1.92 -1.55
N SER A 49 -17.47 2.32 -2.69
CA SER A 49 -17.30 1.60 -3.95
C SER A 49 -15.85 1.63 -4.45
N LEU A 50 -15.16 2.74 -4.22
CA LEU A 50 -13.74 2.88 -4.54
C LEU A 50 -12.88 1.96 -3.68
N LEU A 51 -13.12 1.92 -2.36
CA LEU A 51 -12.39 1.07 -1.44
C LEU A 51 -12.55 -0.41 -1.79
N ASP A 52 -13.76 -0.85 -2.12
CA ASP A 52 -14.07 -2.23 -2.55
C ASP A 52 -13.33 -2.60 -3.85
N GLU A 53 -13.25 -1.66 -4.81
CA GLU A 53 -12.52 -1.88 -6.05
C GLU A 53 -11.01 -2.04 -5.79
N VAL A 54 -10.44 -1.15 -4.97
CA VAL A 54 -9.02 -1.17 -4.60
C VAL A 54 -8.66 -2.47 -3.87
N GLU A 55 -9.48 -2.91 -2.92
CA GLU A 55 -9.23 -4.15 -2.17
C GLU A 55 -9.27 -5.40 -3.05
N ARG A 56 -10.16 -5.41 -4.04
CA ARG A 56 -10.27 -6.56 -4.96
C ARG A 56 -9.15 -6.63 -5.98
N ALA A 57 -8.67 -5.48 -6.47
CA ALA A 57 -7.78 -5.41 -7.60
C ALA A 57 -6.29 -5.28 -7.21
N ASN A 58 -5.97 -4.74 -6.02
CA ASN A 58 -4.61 -4.30 -5.73
C ASN A 58 -3.63 -5.46 -5.45
N PRO A 59 -2.53 -5.59 -6.22
CA PRO A 59 -1.58 -6.68 -6.09
C PRO A 59 -0.79 -6.68 -4.76
N ARG A 60 -0.78 -5.57 -4.00
CA ARG A 60 -0.14 -5.53 -2.67
C ARG A 60 -0.80 -6.49 -1.69
N LEU A 61 -2.12 -6.67 -1.77
CA LEU A 61 -2.82 -7.63 -0.92
C LEU A 61 -2.51 -9.06 -1.32
N GLU A 62 -2.36 -9.33 -2.62
CA GLU A 62 -1.95 -10.66 -3.08
C GLU A 62 -0.49 -10.96 -2.69
N ALA A 63 0.40 -9.97 -2.70
CA ALA A 63 1.76 -10.10 -2.20
C ALA A 63 1.78 -10.45 -0.70
N ALA A 64 0.96 -9.76 0.12
CA ALA A 64 0.84 -10.05 1.55
C ALA A 64 0.27 -11.46 1.81
N ARG A 65 -0.75 -11.89 1.06
CA ARG A 65 -1.31 -13.25 1.11
C ARG A 65 -0.27 -14.30 0.71
N SER A 66 0.52 -14.03 -0.33
CA SER A 66 1.59 -14.93 -0.79
C SER A 66 2.69 -15.07 0.25
N LEU A 67 3.07 -13.98 0.94
CA LEU A 67 4.02 -14.01 2.05
C LEU A 67 3.51 -14.88 3.20
N ALA A 68 2.24 -14.74 3.58
CA ALA A 68 1.64 -15.56 4.62
C ALA A 68 1.56 -17.05 4.21
N ARG A 69 1.26 -17.36 2.93
CA ARG A 69 1.33 -18.74 2.41
C ARG A 69 2.74 -19.30 2.47
N ALA A 70 3.75 -18.50 2.09
CA ALA A 70 5.16 -18.90 2.15
C ALA A 70 5.63 -19.18 3.59
N ALA A 71 5.22 -18.34 4.55
CA ALA A 71 5.50 -18.55 5.96
C ALA A 71 4.87 -19.86 6.48
N ARG A 72 3.61 -20.12 6.16
CA ARG A 72 2.93 -21.38 6.52
C ARG A 72 3.57 -22.62 5.89
N ALA A 73 4.04 -22.50 4.63
CA ALA A 73 4.68 -23.61 3.92
C ALA A 73 6.03 -24.03 4.53
N ARG A 74 6.66 -23.18 5.35
CA ARG A 74 7.90 -23.52 6.08
C ARG A 74 7.67 -24.46 7.26
N ILE A 75 6.50 -24.42 7.89
CA ILE A 75 6.20 -25.17 9.12
C ILE A 75 6.46 -26.67 8.97
N PRO A 76 5.94 -27.37 7.92
CA PRO A 76 6.18 -28.81 7.77
C PRO A 76 7.65 -29.18 7.60
N GLY A 77 8.47 -28.31 7.00
CA GLY A 77 9.89 -28.56 6.78
C GLY A 77 10.69 -28.54 8.09
N VAL A 78 10.44 -27.55 8.96
CA VAL A 78 11.18 -27.39 10.22
C VAL A 78 10.74 -28.35 11.32
N THR A 79 9.55 -28.95 11.20
CA THR A 79 9.04 -29.93 12.16
C THR A 79 9.50 -31.36 11.92
N ARG A 80 10.16 -31.60 10.77
CA ARG A 80 10.69 -32.90 10.41
C ARG A 80 12.19 -32.96 10.62
N PRO A 81 12.74 -34.16 10.93
CA PRO A 81 14.19 -34.33 10.92
C PRO A 81 14.78 -33.98 9.55
N PRO A 82 16.06 -33.58 9.48
CA PRO A 82 16.78 -33.44 8.22
C PRO A 82 16.71 -34.73 7.39
N ASP A 83 16.84 -34.61 6.07
CA ASP A 83 16.77 -35.76 5.19
C ASP A 83 17.88 -36.78 5.47
N PRO A 84 17.60 -38.09 5.33
CA PRO A 84 18.61 -39.13 5.44
C PRO A 84 19.74 -38.92 4.43
N GLN A 85 20.97 -39.08 4.87
CA GLN A 85 22.14 -38.98 4.01
C GLN A 85 22.58 -40.36 3.56
N LEU A 86 22.56 -40.60 2.25
CA LEU A 86 23.11 -41.82 1.64
C LEU A 86 24.51 -41.52 1.15
N GLN A 87 25.46 -42.28 1.65
CA GLN A 87 26.87 -42.20 1.27
C GLN A 87 27.32 -43.50 0.63
N PHE A 88 28.05 -43.39 -0.46
CA PHE A 88 28.71 -44.50 -1.13
C PHE A 88 30.21 -44.23 -1.10
N GLY A 89 30.98 -45.24 -0.69
CA GLY A 89 32.40 -45.10 -0.52
C GLY A 89 33.22 -46.35 -0.86
N TRP A 90 34.47 -46.12 -1.24
CA TRP A 90 35.47 -47.14 -1.40
C TRP A 90 36.54 -46.92 -0.34
N MET A 91 36.78 -47.91 0.51
CA MET A 91 37.84 -47.88 1.51
C MET A 91 38.98 -48.80 1.10
N ASN A 92 40.21 -48.38 1.42
CA ASN A 92 41.46 -49.15 1.13
C ASN A 92 41.62 -49.47 -0.35
N TYR A 93 41.44 -48.46 -1.20
CA TYR A 93 41.77 -48.49 -2.61
C TYR A 93 43.06 -47.71 -2.85
N SER A 94 43.95 -48.24 -3.73
CA SER A 94 45.21 -47.57 -4.09
C SER A 94 44.94 -46.38 -5.01
N LEU A 95 45.59 -45.25 -4.75
CA LEU A 95 45.55 -44.07 -5.62
C LEU A 95 46.79 -43.97 -6.47
N PRO A 96 46.72 -43.57 -7.75
CA PRO A 96 45.54 -43.11 -8.46
C PRO A 96 44.74 -44.22 -9.18
N SER A 97 45.17 -45.49 -9.08
CA SER A 97 44.63 -46.59 -9.88
C SER A 97 43.21 -47.04 -9.50
N LEU A 98 42.66 -46.58 -8.36
CA LEU A 98 41.41 -47.03 -7.79
C LEU A 98 41.24 -48.56 -7.75
N ARG A 99 42.35 -49.30 -7.51
CA ARG A 99 42.29 -50.74 -7.34
C ARG A 99 42.12 -51.09 -5.86
N PRO A 100 41.24 -52.04 -5.52
CA PRO A 100 41.12 -52.50 -4.13
C PRO A 100 42.44 -53.11 -3.66
N MET A 101 42.87 -52.73 -2.46
CA MET A 101 44.05 -53.41 -1.80
C MET A 101 43.58 -54.80 -1.42
N GLU A 102 44.14 -55.82 -2.08
CA GLU A 102 43.86 -57.24 -1.89
C GLU A 102 42.71 -57.58 -0.90
N THR A 103 43.07 -58.00 0.33
CA THR A 103 42.05 -58.37 1.34
C THR A 103 41.43 -57.19 2.13
N LEU A 104 41.94 -55.98 1.95
CA LEU A 104 41.44 -54.77 2.70
C LEU A 104 40.52 -53.91 1.93
N GLY A 105 40.46 -54.05 0.60
CA GLY A 105 39.57 -53.19 -0.25
C GLY A 105 38.08 -53.45 0.01
N MET A 106 37.37 -52.44 0.45
CA MET A 106 35.92 -52.53 0.78
C MET A 106 35.10 -51.48 0.04
N THR A 107 33.99 -51.90 -0.52
CA THR A 107 32.94 -51.02 -1.02
C THR A 107 31.85 -50.92 0.04
N GLN A 108 31.47 -49.72 0.39
CA GLN A 108 30.45 -49.48 1.43
C GLN A 108 29.31 -48.59 0.96
N LEU A 109 28.14 -48.90 1.44
CA LEU A 109 26.94 -48.09 1.33
C LEU A 109 26.48 -47.75 2.76
N GLN A 110 26.30 -46.48 3.05
CA GLN A 110 25.91 -46.01 4.39
C GLN A 110 24.71 -45.10 4.29
N LEU A 111 23.69 -45.33 5.11
CA LEU A 111 22.55 -44.47 5.30
C LEU A 111 22.59 -43.92 6.72
N MET A 112 22.64 -42.59 6.85
CA MET A 112 22.66 -41.88 8.14
C MET A 112 21.45 -40.97 8.28
N GLN A 113 20.86 -40.96 9.48
CA GLN A 113 19.78 -40.08 9.84
C GLN A 113 20.12 -39.33 11.11
N MET A 114 20.12 -37.97 11.05
CA MET A 114 20.19 -37.13 12.23
C MET A 114 18.80 -36.97 12.83
N VAL A 115 18.69 -37.18 14.15
CA VAL A 115 17.47 -37.03 14.91
C VAL A 115 17.71 -35.96 15.99
N PRO A 116 17.24 -34.73 15.76
CA PRO A 116 17.26 -33.68 16.79
C PRO A 116 16.45 -34.11 18.01
N VAL A 117 17.05 -34.02 19.19
CA VAL A 117 16.41 -34.41 20.46
C VAL A 117 15.95 -33.18 21.25
N ALA A 118 15.52 -33.42 22.50
CA ALA A 118 15.12 -32.37 23.45
C ALA A 118 13.96 -31.47 22.97
N GLY A 119 13.16 -31.94 22.00
CA GLY A 119 11.99 -31.20 21.48
C GLY A 119 12.35 -30.03 20.56
N LYS A 120 13.58 -30.00 19.99
CA LYS A 120 14.03 -28.93 19.07
C LYS A 120 13.09 -28.76 17.89
N LEU A 121 12.70 -29.85 17.21
CA LEU A 121 11.78 -29.80 16.07
C LEU A 121 10.41 -29.22 16.43
N ARG A 122 9.87 -29.58 17.60
CA ARG A 122 8.62 -29.03 18.09
C ARG A 122 8.74 -27.53 18.35
N LEU A 123 9.82 -27.08 18.98
CA LEU A 123 10.06 -25.67 19.25
C LEU A 123 10.29 -24.88 17.96
N ALA A 124 11.03 -25.42 17.00
CA ALA A 124 11.18 -24.83 15.67
C ALA A 124 9.82 -24.66 14.96
N GLY A 125 8.94 -25.67 15.09
CA GLY A 125 7.57 -25.56 14.60
C GLY A 125 6.77 -24.45 15.28
N VAL A 126 6.91 -24.25 16.59
CA VAL A 126 6.26 -23.15 17.32
C VAL A 126 6.76 -21.79 16.82
N VAL A 127 8.07 -21.64 16.60
CA VAL A 127 8.66 -20.42 16.05
C VAL A 127 8.05 -20.08 14.69
N GLU A 128 8.07 -21.04 13.75
CA GLU A 128 7.56 -20.77 12.39
C GLU A 128 6.03 -20.63 12.36
N THR A 129 5.30 -21.25 13.28
CA THR A 129 3.85 -21.04 13.43
C THR A 129 3.56 -19.61 13.88
N ALA A 130 4.23 -19.10 14.90
CA ALA A 130 4.05 -17.74 15.38
C ALA A 130 4.40 -16.70 14.28
N LYS A 131 5.48 -16.93 13.51
CA LYS A 131 5.82 -16.08 12.35
C LYS A 131 4.76 -16.14 11.24
N ALA A 132 4.18 -17.31 10.97
CA ALA A 132 3.13 -17.48 9.97
C ALA A 132 1.82 -16.79 10.41
N ASP A 133 1.51 -16.84 11.71
CA ASP A 133 0.35 -16.13 12.28
C ASP A 133 0.57 -14.61 12.21
N ALA A 134 1.77 -14.10 12.53
CA ALA A 134 2.12 -12.70 12.36
C ALA A 134 1.99 -12.26 10.89
N ALA A 135 2.50 -13.03 9.93
CA ALA A 135 2.37 -12.74 8.51
C ALA A 135 0.90 -12.73 8.05
N THR A 136 0.06 -13.62 8.62
CA THR A 136 -1.38 -13.66 8.34
C THR A 136 -2.10 -12.43 8.90
N THR A 137 -1.75 -12.02 10.12
CA THR A 137 -2.32 -10.82 10.76
C THR A 137 -1.93 -9.56 10.01
N ARG A 138 -0.73 -9.48 9.44
CA ARG A 138 -0.27 -8.36 8.60
C ARG A 138 -1.06 -8.19 7.30
N ILE A 139 -1.81 -9.20 6.83
CA ILE A 139 -2.72 -9.01 5.67
C ILE A 139 -3.81 -7.99 6.03
N ALA A 140 -4.39 -8.08 7.23
CA ALA A 140 -5.40 -7.12 7.67
C ALA A 140 -4.83 -5.69 7.83
N ASP A 141 -3.60 -5.56 8.33
CA ASP A 141 -2.91 -4.27 8.41
C ASP A 141 -2.65 -3.67 7.02
N ALA A 142 -2.17 -4.49 6.08
CA ALA A 142 -1.98 -4.06 4.69
C ALA A 142 -3.30 -3.64 4.01
N THR A 143 -4.42 -4.28 4.34
CA THR A 143 -5.74 -3.89 3.85
C THR A 143 -6.13 -2.51 4.38
N LEU A 144 -5.97 -2.26 5.69
CA LEU A 144 -6.28 -0.97 6.29
C LEU A 144 -5.36 0.16 5.77
N ASP A 145 -4.06 -0.10 5.59
CA ASP A 145 -3.13 0.86 4.98
C ASP A 145 -3.55 1.21 3.54
N LEU A 146 -3.94 0.21 2.76
CA LEU A 146 -4.40 0.42 1.39
C LEU A 146 -5.71 1.22 1.35
N ARG A 147 -6.67 0.92 2.22
CA ARG A 147 -7.93 1.69 2.38
C ARG A 147 -7.64 3.14 2.73
N ALA A 148 -6.80 3.40 3.72
CA ALA A 148 -6.43 4.75 4.14
C ALA A 148 -5.78 5.55 3.00
N ARG A 149 -4.85 4.94 2.24
CA ARG A 149 -4.23 5.58 1.07
C ARG A 149 -5.24 5.90 -0.04
N ALA A 150 -6.18 5.00 -0.30
CA ALA A 150 -7.23 5.23 -1.27
C ALA A 150 -8.18 6.34 -0.83
N ALA A 151 -8.57 6.37 0.45
CA ALA A 151 -9.40 7.42 1.02
C ALA A 151 -8.70 8.79 0.97
N MET A 152 -7.41 8.87 1.31
CA MET A 152 -6.65 10.13 1.20
C MET A 152 -6.62 10.64 -0.25
N ALA A 153 -6.36 9.75 -1.23
CA ALA A 153 -6.38 10.15 -2.63
C ALA A 153 -7.76 10.58 -3.12
N PHE A 154 -8.82 9.95 -2.61
CA PHE A 154 -10.21 10.34 -2.88
C PHE A 154 -10.51 11.76 -2.35
N TYR A 155 -10.11 12.06 -1.11
CA TYR A 155 -10.31 13.38 -0.52
C TYR A 155 -9.44 14.46 -1.19
N ASP A 156 -8.22 14.13 -1.62
CA ASP A 156 -7.40 15.04 -2.43
C ASP A 156 -8.08 15.38 -3.75
N LEU A 157 -8.67 14.39 -4.43
CA LEU A 157 -9.44 14.61 -5.67
C LEU A 157 -10.71 15.44 -5.41
N TYR A 158 -11.38 15.25 -4.26
CA TYR A 158 -12.53 16.07 -3.85
C TYR A 158 -12.16 17.55 -3.74
N VAL A 159 -11.06 17.89 -3.07
CA VAL A 159 -10.57 19.27 -2.94
C VAL A 159 -10.31 19.89 -4.31
N VAL A 160 -9.60 19.18 -5.18
CA VAL A 160 -9.25 19.69 -6.51
C VAL A 160 -10.49 19.93 -7.36
N ASN A 161 -11.47 19.01 -7.35
CA ASN A 161 -12.74 19.20 -8.07
C ASN A 161 -13.56 20.37 -7.51
N GLY A 162 -13.61 20.51 -6.17
CA GLY A 162 -14.27 21.63 -5.51
C GLY A 162 -13.63 22.97 -5.87
N SER A 163 -12.31 23.04 -5.76
CA SER A 163 -11.53 24.24 -6.10
C SER A 163 -11.66 24.63 -7.57
N LEU A 164 -11.62 23.64 -8.49
CA LEU A 164 -11.81 23.87 -9.92
C LEU A 164 -13.20 24.47 -10.23
N ARG A 165 -14.26 23.97 -9.56
CA ARG A 165 -15.60 24.52 -9.67
C ARG A 165 -15.64 25.98 -9.22
N VAL A 166 -15.11 26.28 -8.03
CA VAL A 166 -15.03 27.64 -7.48
C VAL A 166 -14.25 28.57 -8.40
N ALA A 167 -13.08 28.16 -8.89
CA ALA A 167 -12.27 28.96 -9.81
C ALA A 167 -13.02 29.25 -11.13
N THR A 168 -13.75 28.26 -11.67
CA THR A 168 -14.55 28.44 -12.90
C THR A 168 -15.70 29.41 -12.70
N GLU A 169 -16.41 29.31 -11.56
CA GLU A 169 -17.48 30.25 -11.19
C GLU A 169 -16.90 31.66 -10.98
N THR A 170 -15.79 31.78 -10.25
CA THR A 170 -15.13 33.08 -10.02
C THR A 170 -14.65 33.71 -11.34
N ARG A 171 -14.12 32.93 -12.28
CA ARG A 171 -13.77 33.46 -13.61
C ARG A 171 -14.95 34.05 -14.33
N ARG A 172 -16.13 33.40 -14.30
CA ARG A 172 -17.35 33.94 -14.92
C ARG A 172 -17.76 35.29 -14.29
N LEU A 173 -17.74 35.34 -12.94
CA LEU A 173 -18.04 36.59 -12.23
C LEU A 173 -17.04 37.71 -12.55
N LEU A 174 -15.76 37.40 -12.67
CA LEU A 174 -14.74 38.36 -13.07
C LEU A 174 -14.92 38.83 -14.53
N GLN A 175 -15.40 37.97 -15.43
CA GLN A 175 -15.77 38.38 -16.81
C GLN A 175 -16.89 39.42 -16.81
N ASP A 176 -17.94 39.20 -15.99
CA ASP A 176 -19.03 40.17 -15.86
C ASP A 176 -18.55 41.50 -15.28
N ILE A 177 -17.69 41.45 -14.26
CA ILE A 177 -17.09 42.62 -13.63
C ILE A 177 -16.19 43.38 -14.62
N ALA A 178 -15.35 42.67 -15.40
CA ALA A 178 -14.51 43.28 -16.43
C ALA A 178 -15.32 43.99 -17.51
N ALA A 179 -16.44 43.38 -17.94
CA ALA A 179 -17.34 44.01 -18.90
C ALA A 179 -18.00 45.28 -18.33
N ILE A 180 -18.35 45.31 -17.04
CA ILE A 180 -18.88 46.52 -16.37
C ILE A 180 -17.83 47.61 -16.31
N THR A 181 -16.59 47.24 -15.91
CA THR A 181 -15.46 48.18 -15.77
C THR A 181 -15.09 48.82 -17.13
N ASP A 182 -15.09 48.00 -18.20
CA ASP A 182 -14.84 48.49 -19.56
C ASP A 182 -15.92 49.50 -20.01
N ARG A 183 -17.21 49.22 -19.77
CA ARG A 183 -18.30 50.16 -20.07
C ARG A 183 -18.20 51.47 -19.31
N MET A 184 -17.86 51.41 -17.99
CA MET A 184 -17.66 52.61 -17.19
C MET A 184 -16.50 53.46 -17.73
N TYR A 185 -15.43 52.83 -18.18
CA TYR A 185 -14.31 53.53 -18.83
C TYR A 185 -14.74 54.20 -20.15
N GLN A 186 -15.50 53.50 -20.99
CA GLN A 186 -15.98 54.02 -22.27
C GLN A 186 -16.89 55.28 -22.10
N VAL A 187 -17.64 55.36 -21.00
CA VAL A 187 -18.48 56.53 -20.70
C VAL A 187 -17.79 57.60 -19.86
N GLY A 188 -16.50 57.42 -19.55
CA GLY A 188 -15.69 58.39 -18.78
C GLY A 188 -15.86 58.32 -17.27
N GLU A 189 -16.62 57.35 -16.74
CA GLU A 189 -16.87 57.15 -15.30
C GLU A 189 -15.86 56.15 -14.64
N GLY A 190 -15.07 55.44 -15.45
CA GLY A 190 -14.11 54.43 -15.02
C GLY A 190 -12.67 54.82 -15.32
N ARG A 191 -11.72 54.13 -14.65
CA ARG A 191 -10.28 54.33 -14.88
C ARG A 191 -9.72 53.20 -15.76
N GLN A 192 -8.82 53.55 -16.71
CA GLN A 192 -8.15 52.58 -17.54
C GLN A 192 -7.39 51.52 -16.69
N ALA A 193 -6.81 51.97 -15.56
CA ALA A 193 -6.12 51.07 -14.62
C ALA A 193 -7.03 49.93 -14.11
N ASP A 194 -8.31 50.16 -13.91
CA ASP A 194 -9.26 49.16 -13.41
C ASP A 194 -9.55 48.12 -14.50
N VAL A 195 -9.70 48.55 -15.77
CA VAL A 195 -9.87 47.64 -16.92
C VAL A 195 -8.66 46.72 -17.08
N LEU A 196 -7.43 47.26 -16.99
CA LEU A 196 -6.20 46.49 -17.09
C LEU A 196 -6.09 45.49 -15.92
N ARG A 197 -6.40 45.90 -14.71
CA ARG A 197 -6.41 45.00 -13.52
C ARG A 197 -7.44 43.89 -13.67
N ALA A 198 -8.62 44.15 -14.10
CA ALA A 198 -9.63 43.12 -14.35
C ALA A 198 -9.16 42.10 -15.35
N SER A 199 -8.46 42.52 -16.41
CA SER A 199 -7.87 41.65 -17.41
C SER A 199 -6.74 40.79 -16.83
N VAL A 200 -5.90 41.33 -15.95
CA VAL A 200 -4.83 40.59 -15.26
C VAL A 200 -5.44 39.52 -14.31
N GLU A 201 -6.49 39.86 -13.56
CA GLU A 201 -7.12 38.88 -12.66
C GLU A 201 -7.85 37.78 -13.43
N LEU A 202 -8.44 38.08 -14.58
CA LEU A 202 -8.96 37.02 -15.47
C LEU A 202 -7.86 36.09 -15.97
N ALA A 203 -6.70 36.62 -16.34
CA ALA A 203 -5.57 35.80 -16.77
C ALA A 203 -5.04 34.92 -15.62
N ARG A 204 -4.93 35.48 -14.41
CA ARG A 204 -4.55 34.70 -13.19
C ARG A 204 -5.55 33.59 -12.88
N MET A 205 -6.84 33.85 -13.00
CA MET A 205 -7.86 32.84 -12.77
C MET A 205 -7.80 31.74 -13.85
N GLN A 206 -7.47 32.09 -15.09
CA GLN A 206 -7.25 31.11 -16.14
C GLN A 206 -5.99 30.24 -15.86
N GLU A 207 -4.92 30.84 -15.38
CA GLU A 207 -3.71 30.11 -14.93
C GLU A 207 -4.05 29.13 -13.81
N GLU A 208 -4.81 29.57 -12.82
CA GLU A 208 -5.24 28.71 -11.69
C GLU A 208 -6.07 27.52 -12.17
N ILE A 209 -7.00 27.73 -13.10
CA ILE A 209 -7.82 26.66 -13.70
C ILE A 209 -6.90 25.66 -14.43
N ILE A 210 -5.94 26.13 -15.23
CA ILE A 210 -5.00 25.25 -15.94
C ILE A 210 -4.19 24.41 -14.95
N ARG A 211 -3.68 25.01 -13.88
CA ARG A 211 -2.96 24.32 -12.81
C ARG A 211 -3.82 23.27 -12.10
N MET A 212 -5.06 23.62 -11.78
CA MET A 212 -6.00 22.67 -11.13
C MET A 212 -6.40 21.52 -12.05
N LEU A 213 -6.55 21.74 -13.35
CA LEU A 213 -6.80 20.68 -14.31
C LEU A 213 -5.62 19.69 -14.38
N ALA A 214 -4.40 20.19 -14.42
CA ALA A 214 -3.20 19.34 -14.38
C ALA A 214 -3.12 18.56 -13.06
N MET A 215 -3.41 19.20 -11.93
CA MET A 215 -3.46 18.55 -10.61
C MET A 215 -4.55 17.48 -10.55
N ARG A 216 -5.73 17.75 -11.09
CA ARG A 216 -6.82 16.77 -11.20
C ARG A 216 -6.36 15.52 -11.96
N THR A 217 -5.76 15.70 -13.14
CA THR A 217 -5.22 14.58 -13.94
C THR A 217 -4.20 13.77 -13.15
N ALA A 218 -3.31 14.44 -12.40
CA ALA A 218 -2.33 13.75 -11.56
C ALA A 218 -2.99 12.95 -10.41
N MET A 219 -4.02 13.51 -9.77
CA MET A 219 -4.76 12.81 -8.70
C MET A 219 -5.58 11.62 -9.25
N GLU A 220 -6.21 11.78 -10.43
CA GLU A 220 -6.90 10.71 -11.13
C GLU A 220 -5.93 9.57 -11.49
N ALA A 221 -4.75 9.88 -12.01
CA ALA A 221 -3.73 8.88 -12.31
C ALA A 221 -3.24 8.14 -11.04
N ARG A 222 -3.04 8.88 -9.93
CA ARG A 222 -2.67 8.29 -8.64
C ARG A 222 -3.75 7.33 -8.11
N LEU A 223 -5.02 7.73 -8.24
CA LEU A 223 -6.15 6.91 -7.81
C LEU A 223 -6.30 5.66 -8.69
N ASN A 224 -6.15 5.82 -10.01
CA ASN A 224 -6.18 4.72 -10.97
C ASN A 224 -5.05 3.71 -10.72
N ALA A 225 -3.86 4.17 -10.30
CA ALA A 225 -2.78 3.26 -9.89
C ALA A 225 -3.16 2.39 -8.68
N LEU A 226 -3.93 2.92 -7.72
CA LEU A 226 -4.44 2.12 -6.59
C LEU A 226 -5.53 1.12 -7.03
N ARG A 227 -6.38 1.50 -7.99
CA ARG A 227 -7.43 0.67 -8.59
C ARG A 227 -6.90 -0.33 -9.62
N VAL A 228 -5.62 -0.24 -10.00
CA VAL A 228 -5.00 -1.03 -11.09
C VAL A 228 -5.73 -0.80 -12.43
N GLN A 229 -6.06 0.46 -12.71
CA GLN A 229 -6.66 0.91 -13.95
C GLN A 229 -5.65 1.71 -14.79
N PRO A 230 -5.85 1.85 -16.11
CA PRO A 230 -5.04 2.76 -16.91
C PRO A 230 -5.02 4.17 -16.33
N SER A 231 -3.89 4.87 -16.38
CA SER A 231 -3.71 6.20 -15.79
C SER A 231 -4.74 7.23 -16.29
N GLU A 232 -5.22 7.08 -17.51
CA GLU A 232 -6.17 7.97 -18.18
C GLU A 232 -7.63 7.52 -18.00
N ALA A 233 -7.89 6.43 -17.26
CA ALA A 233 -9.25 5.98 -17.02
C ALA A 233 -10.05 7.06 -16.31
N PRO A 234 -11.28 7.38 -16.76
CA PRO A 234 -12.06 8.45 -16.16
C PRO A 234 -12.42 8.08 -14.71
N VAL A 235 -12.15 9.01 -13.82
CA VAL A 235 -12.61 8.96 -12.42
C VAL A 235 -13.77 9.94 -12.30
N GLY A 236 -14.87 9.49 -11.72
CA GLY A 236 -16.04 10.35 -11.51
C GLY A 236 -15.78 11.47 -10.48
N VAL A 237 -16.79 12.27 -10.23
CA VAL A 237 -16.72 13.33 -9.22
C VAL A 237 -16.90 12.73 -7.83
N PRO A 238 -15.91 12.87 -6.92
CA PRO A 238 -16.02 12.37 -5.55
C PRO A 238 -17.15 13.05 -4.80
N GLN A 239 -17.96 12.26 -4.10
CA GLN A 239 -19.00 12.78 -3.21
C GLN A 239 -18.67 12.35 -1.76
N LEU A 240 -18.73 13.31 -0.83
CA LEU A 240 -18.40 13.04 0.57
C LEU A 240 -19.39 12.06 1.20
N PRO A 241 -18.92 11.14 2.04
CA PRO A 241 -19.78 10.33 2.89
C PRO A 241 -20.42 11.17 3.99
N ILE A 242 -21.46 10.64 4.63
CA ILE A 242 -22.06 11.24 5.82
C ILE A 242 -21.19 10.85 7.02
N PHE A 243 -20.50 11.83 7.59
CA PHE A 243 -19.72 11.59 8.80
C PHE A 243 -20.61 11.59 10.04
N PRO A 244 -20.43 10.65 10.98
CA PRO A 244 -21.15 10.64 12.24
C PRO A 244 -20.76 11.84 13.12
N ALA A 245 -21.64 12.20 14.04
CA ALA A 245 -21.23 13.06 15.15
C ALA A 245 -20.07 12.40 15.89
N VAL A 246 -19.06 13.17 16.34
CA VAL A 246 -17.90 12.59 17.08
C VAL A 246 -18.41 12.04 18.42
N PRO A 247 -18.60 10.74 18.58
CA PRO A 247 -19.27 10.19 19.76
C PRO A 247 -18.29 9.73 20.82
N THR A 248 -17.01 9.70 20.54
CA THR A 248 -16.07 8.91 21.33
C THR A 248 -15.02 9.81 21.95
N THR A 249 -14.71 9.57 23.20
CA THR A 249 -13.60 10.24 23.88
C THR A 249 -12.26 9.73 23.32
N LEU A 250 -11.22 10.54 23.37
CA LEU A 250 -9.86 10.14 22.98
C LEU A 250 -9.44 8.84 23.67
N ASP A 251 -9.76 8.69 24.97
CA ASP A 251 -9.42 7.50 25.74
C ASP A 251 -10.07 6.22 25.20
N SER A 252 -11.34 6.28 24.78
CA SER A 252 -12.01 5.11 24.18
C SER A 252 -11.44 4.74 22.82
N LEU A 253 -11.07 5.73 21.99
CA LEU A 253 -10.40 5.48 20.70
C LEU A 253 -9.00 4.88 20.90
N SER A 254 -8.23 5.40 21.87
CA SER A 254 -6.92 4.86 22.20
C SER A 254 -6.99 3.41 22.70
N ARG A 255 -7.95 3.07 23.56
CA ARG A 255 -8.17 1.68 24.00
C ARG A 255 -8.59 0.79 22.83
N LEU A 256 -9.48 1.27 21.97
CA LEU A 256 -9.90 0.54 20.78
C LEU A 256 -8.73 0.26 19.84
N ALA A 257 -7.88 1.25 19.58
CA ALA A 257 -6.70 1.13 18.74
C ALA A 257 -5.70 0.13 19.30
N VAL A 258 -5.34 0.25 20.57
CA VAL A 258 -4.39 -0.68 21.23
C VAL A 258 -4.93 -2.12 21.24
N GLY A 259 -6.26 -2.30 21.36
CA GLY A 259 -6.87 -3.62 21.40
C GLY A 259 -7.07 -4.29 20.04
N ASN A 260 -7.34 -3.51 18.97
CA ASN A 260 -7.78 -4.08 17.69
C ASN A 260 -6.82 -3.88 16.52
N ARG A 261 -5.89 -2.93 16.60
CA ARG A 261 -4.98 -2.63 15.49
C ARG A 261 -4.18 -3.87 15.06
N PRO A 262 -4.28 -4.32 13.79
CA PRO A 262 -3.67 -5.59 13.38
C PRO A 262 -2.16 -5.63 13.53
N ILE A 263 -1.45 -4.52 13.29
CA ILE A 263 0.01 -4.47 13.41
C ILE A 263 0.48 -4.73 14.85
N LEU A 264 -0.27 -4.28 15.87
CA LEU A 264 0.05 -4.56 17.27
C LEU A 264 -0.14 -6.03 17.63
N ARG A 265 -1.16 -6.68 17.04
CA ARG A 265 -1.35 -8.13 17.20
C ARG A 265 -0.24 -8.92 16.49
N ALA A 266 0.17 -8.49 15.29
CA ALA A 266 1.30 -9.07 14.59
C ALA A 266 2.60 -8.91 15.40
N GLY A 267 2.85 -7.74 15.98
CA GLY A 267 3.97 -7.49 16.88
C GLY A 267 3.97 -8.38 18.12
N ALA A 268 2.79 -8.66 18.70
CA ALA A 268 2.67 -9.61 19.82
C ALA A 268 3.04 -11.04 19.37
N GLN A 269 2.63 -11.46 18.18
CA GLN A 269 2.99 -12.75 17.59
C GLN A 269 4.50 -12.84 17.24
N ASP A 270 5.14 -11.72 16.89
CA ASP A 270 6.60 -11.64 16.74
C ASP A 270 7.32 -11.81 18.09
N VAL A 271 6.77 -11.26 19.17
CA VAL A 271 7.27 -11.52 20.54
C VAL A 271 7.15 -13.00 20.87
N ASP A 272 6.01 -13.63 20.60
CA ASP A 272 5.82 -15.08 20.81
C ASP A 272 6.83 -15.91 20.01
N ALA A 273 7.13 -15.52 18.76
CA ALA A 273 8.15 -16.16 17.94
C ALA A 273 9.55 -15.99 18.53
N ALA A 274 9.90 -14.80 19.02
CA ALA A 274 11.18 -14.53 19.67
C ALA A 274 11.33 -15.29 21.00
N GLU A 275 10.27 -15.43 21.78
CA GLU A 275 10.25 -16.24 23.00
C GLU A 275 10.44 -17.73 22.68
N ALA A 276 9.77 -18.24 21.63
CA ALA A 276 9.95 -19.62 21.20
C ALA A 276 11.37 -19.84 20.68
N THR A 277 11.96 -18.86 19.99
CA THR A 277 13.36 -18.89 19.54
C THR A 277 14.32 -18.95 20.73
N ALA A 278 14.10 -18.16 21.77
CA ALA A 278 14.91 -18.20 22.98
C ALA A 278 14.82 -19.56 23.68
N ARG A 279 13.62 -20.17 23.72
CA ARG A 279 13.44 -21.53 24.24
C ARG A 279 14.12 -22.58 23.39
N LEU A 280 14.12 -22.43 22.07
CA LEU A 280 14.85 -23.31 21.15
C LEU A 280 16.36 -23.21 21.39
N ALA A 281 16.91 -21.99 21.46
CA ALA A 281 18.33 -21.76 21.72
C ALA A 281 18.80 -22.37 23.06
N GLN A 282 17.93 -22.40 24.07
CA GLN A 282 18.23 -23.13 25.34
C GLN A 282 18.33 -24.64 25.15
N ARG A 283 17.68 -25.20 24.12
CA ARG A 283 17.73 -26.63 23.82
C ARG A 283 18.93 -27.03 22.91
N GLU A 284 19.53 -26.05 22.27
CA GLU A 284 20.70 -26.32 21.38
C GLU A 284 21.94 -26.85 22.09
N ILE A 285 21.99 -26.76 23.41
CA ILE A 285 23.07 -27.37 24.22
C ILE A 285 22.93 -28.90 24.27
N TRP A 286 21.77 -29.47 24.01
CA TRP A 286 21.56 -30.91 24.00
C TRP A 286 22.11 -31.51 22.71
N PRO A 287 22.90 -32.63 22.79
CA PRO A 287 23.47 -33.27 21.63
C PRO A 287 22.37 -33.88 20.74
N ASP A 288 22.52 -33.76 19.44
CA ASP A 288 21.66 -34.46 18.47
C ASP A 288 22.18 -35.90 18.28
N VAL A 289 21.24 -36.83 18.08
CA VAL A 289 21.55 -38.23 17.87
C VAL A 289 21.63 -38.51 16.36
N VAL A 290 22.64 -39.25 15.94
CA VAL A 290 22.77 -39.74 14.57
C VAL A 290 22.69 -41.27 14.60
N VAL A 291 21.77 -41.82 13.83
CA VAL A 291 21.60 -43.26 13.63
C VAL A 291 21.99 -43.60 12.20
N GLY A 292 22.81 -44.61 12.01
CA GLY A 292 23.25 -45.03 10.70
C GLY A 292 23.28 -46.53 10.54
N VAL A 293 23.00 -46.98 9.32
CA VAL A 293 23.20 -48.37 8.90
C VAL A 293 24.22 -48.38 7.77
N GLN A 294 25.14 -49.30 7.83
CA GLN A 294 26.17 -49.47 6.81
C GLN A 294 26.16 -50.89 6.31
N TYR A 295 26.26 -51.05 5.01
CA TYR A 295 26.49 -52.30 4.32
C TYR A 295 27.85 -52.20 3.62
N GLY A 296 28.72 -53.18 3.88
CA GLY A 296 30.06 -53.26 3.26
C GLY A 296 30.25 -54.61 2.56
N GLN A 297 30.96 -54.58 1.46
CA GLN A 297 31.46 -55.79 0.78
C GLN A 297 32.96 -55.73 0.62
N GLN A 298 33.63 -56.72 1.14
CA GLN A 298 35.09 -56.89 1.10
C GLN A 298 35.46 -58.17 0.37
N ARG A 299 36.61 -58.22 -0.23
CA ARG A 299 37.16 -59.44 -0.87
C ARG A 299 37.79 -60.29 0.18
N GLY A 300 37.15 -61.39 0.56
CA GLY A 300 37.74 -62.42 1.49
C GLY A 300 38.51 -63.51 0.73
N ALA A 301 39.22 -64.34 1.46
CA ALA A 301 40.01 -65.45 0.89
C ALA A 301 39.19 -66.57 0.22
N ALA A 302 37.92 -66.73 0.65
CA ALA A 302 36.99 -67.73 0.11
C ALA A 302 35.88 -67.13 -0.77
N GLY A 303 35.94 -65.82 -1.08
CA GLY A 303 34.91 -65.09 -1.83
C GLY A 303 34.55 -63.73 -1.21
N PRO A 304 33.52 -63.02 -1.71
CA PRO A 304 33.14 -61.72 -1.17
C PRO A 304 32.47 -61.86 0.20
N ASP A 305 33.09 -61.30 1.23
CA ASP A 305 32.53 -61.17 2.57
C ASP A 305 31.60 -59.96 2.65
N ARG A 306 30.40 -60.13 3.21
CA ARG A 306 29.38 -59.11 3.39
C ARG A 306 29.28 -58.76 4.86
N MET A 307 29.34 -57.44 5.18
CA MET A 307 29.24 -56.96 6.54
C MET A 307 28.12 -55.94 6.66
N GLY A 308 27.36 -56.03 7.72
CA GLY A 308 26.37 -55.01 8.11
C GLY A 308 26.80 -54.40 9.45
N SER A 309 26.69 -53.08 9.57
CA SER A 309 26.98 -52.36 10.82
C SER A 309 25.84 -51.39 11.16
N LEU A 310 25.48 -51.32 12.43
CA LEU A 310 24.62 -50.30 13.00
C LEU A 310 25.50 -49.29 13.75
N MET A 311 25.33 -48.01 13.44
CA MET A 311 26.08 -46.94 14.09
C MET A 311 25.12 -46.03 14.85
N VAL A 312 25.49 -45.67 16.06
CA VAL A 312 24.80 -44.64 16.85
C VAL A 312 25.86 -43.65 17.29
N GLY A 313 25.66 -42.41 16.97
CA GLY A 313 26.55 -41.30 17.31
C GLY A 313 25.77 -40.14 17.96
N ALA A 314 26.49 -39.23 18.59
CA ALA A 314 25.93 -38.02 19.14
C ALA A 314 26.87 -36.84 18.84
N SER A 315 26.31 -35.68 18.52
CA SER A 315 27.05 -34.44 18.36
C SER A 315 27.36 -33.83 19.73
N LEU A 316 28.58 -33.85 20.17
CA LEU A 316 28.96 -33.30 21.49
C LEU A 316 29.28 -31.80 21.37
N PRO A 317 28.60 -30.91 22.12
CA PRO A 317 28.84 -29.46 22.05
C PRO A 317 30.05 -29.03 22.87
N ILE A 318 31.26 -29.47 22.46
CA ILE A 318 32.52 -29.16 23.19
C ILE A 318 32.83 -27.64 23.20
N PHE A 319 32.34 -26.90 22.25
CA PHE A 319 32.48 -25.43 22.16
C PHE A 319 31.23 -24.70 22.69
N ALA A 320 30.50 -25.28 23.66
CA ALA A 320 29.25 -24.72 24.16
C ALA A 320 29.39 -23.25 24.62
N ASN A 321 30.46 -22.88 25.29
CA ASN A 321 30.69 -21.53 25.81
C ASN A 321 30.77 -20.47 24.69
N SER A 322 31.42 -20.80 23.58
CA SER A 322 31.61 -19.84 22.47
C SER A 322 30.55 -19.93 21.38
N ARG A 323 29.66 -20.92 21.40
CA ARG A 323 28.63 -21.14 20.38
C ARG A 323 27.24 -21.16 21.01
N GLN A 324 26.85 -22.23 21.68
CA GLN A 324 25.49 -22.44 22.16
C GLN A 324 25.08 -21.42 23.23
N LEU A 325 25.94 -21.03 24.15
CA LEU A 325 25.63 -20.01 25.14
C LEU A 325 25.54 -18.62 24.53
N GLN A 326 26.38 -18.31 23.53
CA GLN A 326 26.27 -17.03 22.81
C GLN A 326 25.00 -16.98 21.99
N MET A 327 24.60 -18.05 21.29
CA MET A 327 23.31 -18.13 20.59
C MET A 327 22.11 -17.93 21.55
N ARG A 328 22.21 -18.41 22.78
CA ARG A 328 21.21 -18.19 23.81
C ARG A 328 21.13 -16.72 24.24
N GLU A 329 22.29 -16.07 24.46
CA GLU A 329 22.33 -14.64 24.77
C GLU A 329 21.79 -13.79 23.62
N GLU A 330 22.16 -14.09 22.39
CA GLU A 330 21.60 -13.48 21.19
C GLU A 330 20.06 -13.61 21.16
N ALA A 331 19.52 -14.81 21.35
CA ALA A 331 18.08 -15.04 21.33
C ALA A 331 17.36 -14.34 22.48
N ASN A 332 17.98 -14.21 23.66
CA ASN A 332 17.44 -13.42 24.76
C ASN A 332 17.41 -11.91 24.45
N ALA A 333 18.47 -11.39 23.82
CA ALA A 333 18.52 -10.01 23.38
C ALA A 333 17.48 -9.71 22.30
N MET A 334 17.30 -10.63 21.32
CA MET A 334 16.26 -10.51 20.30
C MET A 334 14.84 -10.55 20.89
N ARG A 335 14.60 -11.37 21.93
CA ARG A 335 13.33 -11.37 22.65
C ARG A 335 13.08 -10.01 23.35
N ALA A 336 14.11 -9.48 24.02
CA ALA A 336 14.01 -8.17 24.68
C ALA A 336 13.74 -7.05 23.66
N MET A 337 14.40 -7.08 22.50
CA MET A 337 14.17 -6.16 21.40
C MET A 337 12.71 -6.24 20.90
N ALA A 338 12.20 -7.43 20.58
CA ALA A 338 10.84 -7.59 20.09
C ALA A 338 9.78 -7.07 21.10
N ALA A 339 10.00 -7.30 22.41
CA ALA A 339 9.13 -6.77 23.47
C ALA A 339 9.18 -5.23 23.55
N ALA A 340 10.38 -4.64 23.43
CA ALA A 340 10.55 -3.19 23.42
C ALA A 340 9.92 -2.55 22.17
N ASP A 341 10.09 -3.17 20.99
CA ASP A 341 9.48 -2.71 19.75
C ASP A 341 7.94 -2.72 19.83
N LEU A 342 7.36 -3.78 20.40
CA LEU A 342 5.91 -3.83 20.63
C LEU A 342 5.44 -2.73 21.59
N ALA A 343 6.22 -2.45 22.65
CA ALA A 343 5.91 -1.36 23.57
C ALA A 343 5.98 0.01 22.87
N ALA A 344 7.00 0.25 22.07
CA ALA A 344 7.15 1.46 21.28
C ALA A 344 5.99 1.64 20.29
N MET A 345 5.63 0.60 19.52
CA MET A 345 4.50 0.64 18.59
C MET A 345 3.15 0.96 19.29
N ARG A 346 2.97 0.52 20.54
CA ARG A 346 1.77 0.87 21.32
C ARG A 346 1.71 2.35 21.65
N GLU A 347 2.83 2.94 22.10
CA GLU A 347 2.90 4.38 22.41
C GLU A 347 2.78 5.23 21.14
N GLU A 348 3.43 4.85 20.05
CA GLU A 348 3.26 5.50 18.75
C GLU A 348 1.80 5.44 18.28
N THR A 349 1.12 4.31 18.47
CA THR A 349 -0.31 4.19 18.12
C THR A 349 -1.16 5.14 18.97
N ARG A 350 -0.89 5.28 20.26
CA ARG A 350 -1.60 6.23 21.14
C ARG A 350 -1.37 7.67 20.69
N GLY A 351 -0.12 8.02 20.36
CA GLY A 351 0.24 9.33 19.85
C GLY A 351 -0.47 9.65 18.53
N ALA A 352 -0.45 8.72 17.57
CA ALA A 352 -1.12 8.88 16.28
C ALA A 352 -2.64 9.02 16.41
N VAL A 353 -3.27 8.25 17.31
CA VAL A 353 -4.72 8.41 17.59
C VAL A 353 -5.03 9.79 18.19
N ALA A 354 -4.19 10.29 19.09
CA ALA A 354 -4.38 11.61 19.67
C ALA A 354 -4.24 12.73 18.62
N GLU A 355 -3.28 12.60 17.72
CA GLU A 355 -3.07 13.55 16.61
C GLU A 355 -4.24 13.52 15.62
N ALA A 356 -4.64 12.34 15.14
CA ALA A 356 -5.75 12.19 14.21
C ALA A 356 -7.08 12.71 14.83
N TYR A 357 -7.31 12.44 16.12
CA TYR A 357 -8.48 12.97 16.83
C TYR A 357 -8.46 14.49 16.97
N ALA A 358 -7.31 15.09 17.28
CA ALA A 358 -7.16 16.54 17.33
C ALA A 358 -7.39 17.19 15.96
N ASN A 359 -6.86 16.57 14.89
CA ASN A 359 -7.08 17.00 13.51
C ASN A 359 -8.54 16.91 13.11
N LEU A 360 -9.23 15.83 13.47
CA LEU A 360 -10.67 15.67 13.25
C LEU A 360 -11.48 16.77 13.95
N GLN A 361 -11.19 17.06 15.21
CA GLN A 361 -11.89 18.11 15.95
C GLN A 361 -11.63 19.51 15.37
N ARG A 362 -10.38 19.77 14.98
CA ARG A 362 -9.99 21.05 14.37
C ARG A 362 -10.71 21.26 13.04
N SER A 363 -10.60 20.31 12.10
CA SER A 363 -11.18 20.43 10.77
C SER A 363 -12.69 20.59 10.83
N ARG A 364 -13.36 19.85 11.70
CA ARG A 364 -14.81 19.94 11.91
C ARG A 364 -15.24 21.30 12.46
N ARG A 365 -14.61 21.77 13.56
CA ARG A 365 -14.95 23.08 14.15
C ARG A 365 -14.70 24.23 13.18
N LEU A 366 -13.62 24.17 12.40
CA LEU A 366 -13.32 25.15 11.38
C LEU A 366 -14.34 25.07 10.22
N ALA A 367 -14.69 23.88 9.74
CA ALA A 367 -15.71 23.74 8.70
C ALA A 367 -17.08 24.28 9.15
N GLU A 368 -17.48 24.04 10.41
CA GLU A 368 -18.71 24.62 11.01
C GLU A 368 -18.63 26.15 11.07
N LEU A 369 -17.49 26.73 11.50
CA LEU A 369 -17.28 28.19 11.53
C LEU A 369 -17.34 28.79 10.11
N TYR A 370 -16.71 28.13 9.14
CA TYR A 370 -16.74 28.61 7.75
C TYR A 370 -18.15 28.56 7.16
N ARG A 371 -18.90 27.47 7.37
CA ARG A 371 -20.29 27.35 6.88
C ARG A 371 -21.25 28.33 7.58
N GLY A 372 -21.14 28.49 8.89
CA GLY A 372 -22.09 29.25 9.70
C GLY A 372 -21.80 30.76 9.76
N THR A 373 -20.54 31.17 9.59
CA THR A 373 -20.14 32.55 9.82
C THR A 373 -19.33 33.15 8.68
N VAL A 374 -18.22 32.55 8.31
CA VAL A 374 -17.26 33.18 7.38
C VAL A 374 -17.84 33.32 5.99
N LEU A 375 -18.40 32.25 5.43
CA LEU A 375 -18.97 32.27 4.07
C LEU A 375 -20.20 33.19 3.94
N PRO A 376 -21.21 33.15 4.84
CA PRO A 376 -22.35 34.08 4.76
C PRO A 376 -21.93 35.55 4.82
N GLN A 377 -20.97 35.88 5.70
CA GLN A 377 -20.46 37.26 5.80
C GLN A 377 -19.65 37.68 4.58
N ALA A 378 -18.81 36.80 4.04
CA ALA A 378 -18.04 37.06 2.83
C ALA A 378 -18.97 37.26 1.60
N GLU A 379 -20.03 36.46 1.47
CA GLU A 379 -21.02 36.60 0.41
C GLU A 379 -21.78 37.91 0.51
N ALA A 380 -22.19 38.30 1.73
CA ALA A 380 -22.80 39.59 1.99
C ALA A 380 -21.85 40.76 1.68
N THR A 381 -20.57 40.63 2.02
CA THR A 381 -19.54 41.62 1.70
C THR A 381 -19.35 41.78 0.19
N VAL A 382 -19.30 40.70 -0.58
CA VAL A 382 -19.24 40.76 -2.05
C VAL A 382 -20.48 41.43 -2.64
N ALA A 383 -21.68 41.08 -2.15
CA ALA A 383 -22.94 41.66 -2.62
C ALA A 383 -22.98 43.17 -2.37
N SER A 384 -22.62 43.61 -1.16
CA SER A 384 -22.52 45.02 -0.77
C SER A 384 -21.48 45.78 -1.60
N SER A 385 -20.26 45.24 -1.73
CA SER A 385 -19.19 45.85 -2.51
C SER A 385 -19.55 45.98 -3.99
N ARG A 386 -20.26 44.98 -4.54
CA ARG A 386 -20.76 45.04 -5.92
C ARG A 386 -21.78 46.13 -6.13
N ALA A 387 -22.73 46.34 -5.20
CA ALA A 387 -23.70 47.39 -5.25
C ALA A 387 -23.05 48.76 -5.13
N ALA A 388 -22.12 48.92 -4.16
CA ALA A 388 -21.39 50.15 -3.94
C ALA A 388 -20.48 50.55 -5.12
N TYR A 389 -19.82 49.57 -5.77
CA TYR A 389 -19.02 49.81 -6.97
C TYR A 389 -19.89 50.28 -8.15
N ARG A 390 -21.07 49.69 -8.36
CA ARG A 390 -22.03 50.13 -9.40
C ARG A 390 -22.54 51.55 -9.15
N ALA A 391 -22.65 51.97 -7.89
CA ALA A 391 -23.02 53.31 -7.49
C ALA A 391 -21.85 54.31 -7.49
N GLY A 392 -20.62 53.88 -7.87
CA GLY A 392 -19.42 54.71 -7.89
C GLY A 392 -18.89 55.10 -6.51
N THR A 393 -19.37 54.52 -5.41
CA THR A 393 -19.03 54.89 -4.03
C THR A 393 -17.80 54.19 -3.48
N VAL A 394 -17.36 53.08 -4.11
CA VAL A 394 -16.12 52.35 -3.71
C VAL A 394 -15.26 52.07 -4.94
N PRO A 395 -13.91 52.01 -4.80
CA PRO A 395 -13.03 51.68 -5.88
C PRO A 395 -13.17 50.18 -6.29
N PHE A 396 -12.79 49.87 -7.54
CA PHE A 396 -12.77 48.53 -8.10
C PHE A 396 -12.02 47.52 -7.21
N MET A 397 -10.90 47.93 -6.63
CA MET A 397 -10.09 47.06 -5.76
C MET A 397 -10.85 46.49 -4.57
N THR A 398 -11.76 47.25 -3.96
CA THR A 398 -12.59 46.79 -2.83
C THR A 398 -13.49 45.65 -3.24
N LEU A 399 -14.13 45.73 -4.43
CA LEU A 399 -14.94 44.65 -4.98
C LEU A 399 -14.06 43.42 -5.32
N LEU A 400 -12.92 43.65 -5.96
CA LEU A 400 -11.99 42.57 -6.34
C LEU A 400 -11.47 41.81 -5.09
N ASP A 401 -11.00 42.52 -4.06
CA ASP A 401 -10.50 41.93 -2.83
C ASP A 401 -11.60 41.12 -2.10
N ALA A 402 -12.82 41.63 -2.05
CA ALA A 402 -13.94 40.91 -1.47
C ALA A 402 -14.23 39.60 -2.26
N GLN A 403 -14.23 39.67 -3.61
CA GLN A 403 -14.45 38.50 -4.46
C GLN A 403 -13.33 37.44 -4.32
N MET A 404 -12.06 37.86 -4.28
CA MET A 404 -10.93 36.96 -4.10
C MET A 404 -10.91 36.34 -2.70
N SER A 405 -11.30 37.07 -1.69
CA SER A 405 -11.47 36.55 -0.32
C SER A 405 -12.55 35.46 -0.26
N LEU A 406 -13.72 35.70 -0.89
CA LEU A 406 -14.78 34.71 -0.97
C LEU A 406 -14.33 33.44 -1.73
N ASN A 407 -13.61 33.61 -2.86
CA ASN A 407 -13.05 32.50 -3.62
C ASN A 407 -12.15 31.62 -2.70
N ARG A 408 -11.23 32.24 -1.96
CA ARG A 408 -10.33 31.58 -1.03
C ARG A 408 -11.11 30.85 0.07
N TYR A 409 -12.07 31.48 0.73
CA TYR A 409 -12.83 30.86 1.82
C TYR A 409 -13.65 29.65 1.34
N ARG A 410 -14.17 29.68 0.11
CA ARG A 410 -14.84 28.52 -0.50
C ARG A 410 -13.87 27.37 -0.77
N GLN A 411 -12.66 27.65 -1.24
CA GLN A 411 -11.62 26.63 -1.43
C GLN A 411 -11.16 26.06 -0.07
N ASP A 412 -10.96 26.92 0.93
CA ASP A 412 -10.59 26.50 2.29
C ASP A 412 -11.64 25.56 2.90
N LEU A 413 -12.94 25.80 2.66
CA LEU A 413 -13.99 24.90 3.13
C LEU A 413 -13.87 23.50 2.51
N PHE A 414 -13.60 23.36 1.20
CA PHE A 414 -13.36 22.05 0.59
C PHE A 414 -12.14 21.34 1.20
N ALA A 415 -11.09 22.09 1.52
CA ALA A 415 -9.92 21.53 2.18
C ALA A 415 -10.25 21.05 3.60
N LEU A 416 -11.01 21.83 4.39
CA LEU A 416 -11.41 21.44 5.74
C LEU A 416 -12.33 20.21 5.75
N GLU A 417 -13.26 20.12 4.80
CA GLU A 417 -14.13 18.94 4.64
C GLU A 417 -13.34 17.69 4.25
N ALA A 418 -12.34 17.84 3.40
CA ALA A 418 -11.43 16.75 3.06
C ALA A 418 -10.52 16.34 4.23
N ASP A 419 -10.03 17.31 5.00
CA ASP A 419 -9.21 17.06 6.21
C ASP A 419 -10.04 16.30 7.27
N GLU A 420 -11.33 16.60 7.42
CA GLU A 420 -12.24 15.83 8.27
C GLU A 420 -12.31 14.37 7.80
N GLY A 421 -12.49 14.15 6.49
CA GLY A 421 -12.55 12.81 5.91
C GLY A 421 -11.22 12.04 6.03
N LYS A 422 -10.09 12.71 5.82
CA LYS A 422 -8.76 12.12 6.01
C LYS A 422 -8.52 11.70 7.46
N ALA A 423 -8.90 12.53 8.41
CA ALA A 423 -8.79 12.22 9.83
C ALA A 423 -9.65 11.01 10.23
N TRP A 424 -10.85 10.87 9.66
CA TRP A 424 -11.68 9.67 9.84
C TRP A 424 -11.01 8.42 9.25
N ALA A 425 -10.48 8.48 8.04
CA ALA A 425 -9.78 7.35 7.40
C ALA A 425 -8.54 6.92 8.19
N GLU A 426 -7.80 7.87 8.76
CA GLU A 426 -6.66 7.61 9.64
C GLU A 426 -7.08 6.94 10.95
N LEU A 427 -8.17 7.42 11.58
CA LEU A 427 -8.72 6.80 12.77
C LEU A 427 -9.20 5.37 12.51
N GLU A 428 -9.81 5.09 11.36
CA GLU A 428 -10.19 3.71 10.95
C GLU A 428 -8.96 2.80 10.82
N GLN A 429 -7.91 3.29 10.17
CA GLN A 429 -6.64 2.56 10.05
C GLN A 429 -6.04 2.26 11.44
N LEU A 430 -6.02 3.26 12.33
CA LEU A 430 -5.42 3.14 13.66
C LEU A 430 -6.25 2.25 14.61
N THR A 431 -7.58 2.32 14.52
CA THR A 431 -8.48 1.52 15.36
C THR A 431 -8.73 0.11 14.84
N GLY A 432 -8.40 -0.15 13.56
CA GLY A 432 -8.63 -1.45 12.92
C GLY A 432 -10.12 -1.76 12.69
N ARG A 433 -10.98 -0.74 12.68
CA ARG A 433 -12.43 -0.88 12.50
C ARG A 433 -12.98 0.22 11.62
N GLU A 434 -14.03 -0.08 10.88
CA GLU A 434 -14.85 0.93 10.22
C GLU A 434 -15.59 1.76 11.28
N LEU A 435 -15.46 3.08 11.19
CA LEU A 435 -16.05 4.04 12.12
C LEU A 435 -17.25 4.77 11.52
N PHE A 436 -17.40 4.74 10.18
CA PHE A 436 -18.52 5.31 9.45
C PHE A 436 -18.84 4.47 8.21
N ASP A 437 -20.05 4.62 7.67
CA ASP A 437 -20.46 3.94 6.44
C ASP A 437 -19.96 4.73 5.21
N ALA A 438 -18.92 4.22 4.57
CA ALA A 438 -18.32 4.81 3.39
C ALA A 438 -19.20 4.73 2.12
N HIS A 439 -20.29 3.95 2.13
CA HIS A 439 -21.22 3.80 1.01
C HIS A 439 -22.35 4.84 1.05
N THR A 440 -22.49 5.60 2.14
CA THR A 440 -23.42 6.71 2.22
C THR A 440 -22.87 7.93 1.50
N ALA A 441 -23.75 8.74 0.93
CA ALA A 441 -23.39 10.00 0.29
C ALA A 441 -24.16 11.14 0.93
N GLN A 442 -23.48 12.27 1.16
CA GLN A 442 -24.19 13.51 1.47
C GLN A 442 -25.03 13.91 0.24
N PRO A 443 -26.32 14.28 0.42
CA PRO A 443 -27.08 14.82 -0.69
C PRO A 443 -26.35 16.02 -1.28
N ALA A 444 -26.18 16.04 -2.61
CA ALA A 444 -25.59 17.17 -3.31
C ALA A 444 -26.36 18.44 -2.92
N ARG A 445 -25.70 19.38 -2.23
CA ARG A 445 -26.34 20.68 -1.94
C ARG A 445 -26.56 21.40 -3.25
N PRO A 446 -27.81 21.83 -3.56
CA PRO A 446 -28.03 22.72 -4.67
C PRO A 446 -27.25 24.01 -4.42
N ALA A 447 -26.53 24.47 -5.44
CA ALA A 447 -25.83 25.73 -5.39
C ALA A 447 -26.84 26.86 -5.22
N GLY A 448 -26.93 27.44 -4.00
CA GLY A 448 -27.76 28.61 -3.77
C GLY A 448 -28.79 28.55 -2.64
N GLU A 449 -28.90 27.46 -1.88
CA GLU A 449 -29.79 27.46 -0.70
C GLU A 449 -29.07 28.00 0.53
N PRO A 450 -29.61 29.04 1.20
CA PRO A 450 -29.07 29.54 2.47
C PRO A 450 -29.23 28.48 3.57
N PRO A 451 -28.35 28.44 4.58
CA PRO A 451 -28.48 27.54 5.71
C PRO A 451 -29.77 27.81 6.48
N LYS A 452 -30.58 26.76 6.74
CA LYS A 452 -31.72 26.84 7.66
C LYS A 452 -31.19 26.98 9.09
#